data_fdfc79e34a556f300f4ea189942c1335
#
_entry.id   fdfc79e34a556f300f4ea189942c1335
#
_cell.length_a   1.000
_cell.length_b   1.000
_cell.length_c   1.000
_cell.angle_alpha   90.00
_cell.angle_beta   90.00
_cell.angle_gamma   90.00
#
_symmetry.space_group_name_H-M   'P 1'
#
loop_
_entity.id
_entity.type
_entity.pdbx_description
1 polymer ?
#
loop_
_entity_poly.entity_id
_entity_poly.type
_entity_poly.pdbx_seq_one_letter_code
_entity_poly.pdbx_strand_id
1 'polypeptide(L)'
;PVTVLAGLKNKLGPNAENDYSDARYVAFVRQFLSRLGVGRAIVAGNSLGGEIAWQLALADPARVAGLVLVDAAGFNFEPESLPLGFRIARIPVLREPMRWVLPRRAIEDSVLDVYGDKSRVTAALVDRYYELALREGNRVALMRRMDQLAPGPVERLGEIKVPTLILWGERDRLIPPRWGREFEKGIPGSRLVVFPGLGHVPQEEDPAATLAALRDWLPNVAH
;
A
#
# COMPACT_ATOMS: atom_id res chain seq x y z
N PRO A 1 -20.23 -3.13 6.72
CA PRO A 1 -19.50 -1.87 6.69
C PRO A 1 -18.21 -2.06 5.90
N VAL A 2 -18.03 -1.23 4.86
CA VAL A 2 -16.78 -1.20 4.10
C VAL A 2 -15.78 -0.35 4.87
N THR A 3 -14.71 -0.96 5.38
CA THR A 3 -13.63 -0.21 6.02
C THR A 3 -12.50 -0.08 5.03
N VAL A 4 -12.26 1.13 4.54
CA VAL A 4 -11.13 1.47 3.69
C VAL A 4 -9.94 1.79 4.57
N LEU A 5 -8.93 0.93 4.59
CA LEU A 5 -7.66 1.18 5.25
C LEU A 5 -6.72 1.91 4.29
N ALA A 6 -7.15 3.07 3.79
CA ALA A 6 -6.30 3.92 3.00
C ALA A 6 -5.26 4.59 3.90
N GLY A 7 -3.98 4.39 3.63
CA GLY A 7 -2.92 5.21 4.19
C GLY A 7 -2.47 4.87 5.61
N LEU A 8 -2.30 3.61 5.95
CA LEU A 8 -1.58 3.21 7.18
C LEU A 8 -0.18 3.84 7.33
N LYS A 9 0.42 4.29 6.22
CA LYS A 9 1.69 5.02 6.22
C LYS A 9 1.74 6.24 7.16
N ASN A 10 0.58 6.81 7.49
CA ASN A 10 0.52 8.14 8.13
C ASN A 10 -0.03 8.14 9.56
N LYS A 11 -0.44 7.00 10.09
CA LYS A 11 -1.05 6.93 11.43
C LYS A 11 -0.20 6.20 12.47
N LEU A 12 0.84 5.52 12.01
CA LEU A 12 1.81 4.88 12.89
C LEU A 12 3.01 5.82 13.00
N GLY A 13 2.89 6.84 13.81
CA GLY A 13 4.03 7.62 14.27
C GLY A 13 5.08 6.71 14.92
N PRO A 14 6.23 7.25 15.34
CA PRO A 14 7.29 6.45 15.93
C PRO A 14 6.73 5.64 17.10
N ASN A 15 6.87 4.32 17.04
CA ASN A 15 6.60 3.48 18.19
C ASN A 15 7.86 3.36 19.05
N ALA A 16 7.68 3.17 20.35
CA ALA A 16 8.80 3.09 21.27
C ALA A 16 9.74 1.91 20.98
N GLU A 17 9.25 0.87 20.32
CA GLU A 17 10.00 -0.35 20.00
C GLU A 17 10.73 -0.26 18.66
N ASN A 18 10.46 0.77 17.85
CA ASN A 18 10.96 0.91 16.46
C ASN A 18 10.72 -0.33 15.58
N ASP A 19 9.68 -1.10 15.89
CA ASP A 19 9.26 -2.28 15.12
C ASP A 19 8.22 -1.86 14.07
N TYR A 20 8.64 -1.86 12.81
CA TYR A 20 7.83 -1.56 11.63
C TYR A 20 7.74 -2.78 10.70
N SER A 21 7.85 -4.00 11.25
CA SER A 21 7.66 -5.25 10.54
C SER A 21 6.21 -5.44 10.11
N ASP A 22 6.00 -6.28 9.09
CA ASP A 22 4.65 -6.62 8.62
C ASP A 22 3.82 -7.29 9.71
N ALA A 23 4.44 -8.17 10.50
CA ALA A 23 3.80 -8.82 11.64
C ALA A 23 3.26 -7.80 12.66
N ARG A 24 4.02 -6.72 12.92
CA ARG A 24 3.58 -5.64 13.81
C ARG A 24 2.40 -4.87 13.23
N TYR A 25 2.42 -4.56 11.92
CA TYR A 25 1.30 -3.91 11.26
C TYR A 25 0.05 -4.79 11.25
N VAL A 26 0.17 -6.07 10.93
CA VAL A 26 -0.95 -7.04 10.98
C VAL A 26 -1.54 -7.10 12.39
N ALA A 27 -0.71 -7.23 13.42
CA ALA A 27 -1.15 -7.23 14.82
C ALA A 27 -1.88 -5.94 15.20
N PHE A 28 -1.37 -4.79 14.73
CA PHE A 28 -2.03 -3.49 14.96
C PHE A 28 -3.42 -3.46 14.31
N VAL A 29 -3.56 -3.86 13.05
CA VAL A 29 -4.86 -3.86 12.35
C VAL A 29 -5.85 -4.78 13.05
N ARG A 30 -5.43 -5.98 13.47
CA ARG A 30 -6.27 -6.89 14.25
C ARG A 30 -6.79 -6.25 15.53
N GLN A 31 -5.92 -5.62 16.31
CA GLN A 31 -6.29 -4.92 17.54
C GLN A 31 -7.22 -3.73 17.26
N PHE A 32 -6.94 -2.97 16.21
CA PHE A 32 -7.75 -1.83 15.79
C PHE A 32 -9.18 -2.26 15.44
N LEU A 33 -9.35 -3.30 14.62
CA LEU A 33 -10.66 -3.86 14.28
C LEU A 33 -11.39 -4.38 15.53
N SER A 34 -10.68 -5.05 16.43
CA SER A 34 -11.26 -5.54 17.68
C SER A 34 -11.76 -4.40 18.57
N ARG A 35 -11.00 -3.32 18.70
CA ARG A 35 -11.39 -2.14 19.50
C ARG A 35 -12.59 -1.39 18.91
N LEU A 36 -12.76 -1.45 17.59
CA LEU A 36 -13.93 -0.88 16.91
C LEU A 36 -15.15 -1.81 16.92
N GLY A 37 -15.05 -3.02 17.49
CA GLY A 37 -16.12 -4.02 17.45
C GLY A 37 -16.38 -4.59 16.05
N VAL A 38 -15.42 -4.44 15.11
CA VAL A 38 -15.55 -4.96 13.75
C VAL A 38 -15.14 -6.43 13.75
N GLY A 39 -16.12 -7.33 13.66
CA GLY A 39 -15.90 -8.78 13.63
C GLY A 39 -15.33 -9.26 12.29
N ARG A 40 -15.92 -8.80 11.17
CA ARG A 40 -15.55 -9.20 9.82
C ARG A 40 -15.68 -8.02 8.86
N ALA A 41 -14.74 -7.84 7.93
CA ALA A 41 -14.70 -6.71 7.01
C ALA A 41 -14.10 -7.08 5.65
N ILE A 42 -14.47 -6.32 4.62
CA ILE A 42 -13.67 -6.24 3.41
C ILE A 42 -12.44 -5.38 3.73
N VAL A 43 -11.26 -5.93 3.48
CA VAL A 43 -9.99 -5.24 3.75
C VAL A 43 -9.38 -4.80 2.43
N ALA A 44 -9.12 -3.50 2.32
CA ALA A 44 -8.51 -2.91 1.13
C ALA A 44 -7.20 -2.22 1.48
N GLY A 45 -6.18 -2.33 0.63
CA GLY A 45 -4.92 -1.65 0.85
C GLY A 45 -4.15 -1.38 -0.43
N ASN A 46 -3.46 -0.22 -0.47
CA ASN A 46 -2.53 0.12 -1.54
C ASN A 46 -1.08 -0.09 -1.07
N SER A 47 -0.23 -0.60 -1.94
CA SER A 47 1.21 -0.76 -1.70
C SER A 47 1.48 -1.58 -0.43
N LEU A 48 2.20 -1.02 0.57
CA LEU A 48 2.37 -1.62 1.90
C LEU A 48 1.02 -1.95 2.57
N GLY A 49 -0.01 -1.11 2.39
CA GLY A 49 -1.35 -1.41 2.90
C GLY A 49 -1.95 -2.67 2.28
N GLY A 50 -1.67 -2.93 1.00
CA GLY A 50 -2.03 -4.16 0.31
C GLY A 50 -1.29 -5.37 0.89
N GLU A 51 0.01 -5.22 1.17
CA GLU A 51 0.80 -6.27 1.84
C GLU A 51 0.24 -6.64 3.21
N ILE A 52 -0.07 -5.64 4.02
CA ILE A 52 -0.69 -5.87 5.33
C ILE A 52 -2.07 -6.53 5.18
N ALA A 53 -2.85 -6.14 4.17
CA ALA A 53 -4.18 -6.67 3.94
C ALA A 53 -4.16 -8.17 3.61
N TRP A 54 -3.32 -8.62 2.67
CA TRP A 54 -3.26 -10.04 2.34
C TRP A 54 -2.59 -10.88 3.43
N GLN A 55 -1.59 -10.33 4.14
CA GLN A 55 -1.03 -11.01 5.31
C GLN A 55 -2.03 -11.12 6.46
N LEU A 56 -2.93 -10.13 6.63
CA LEU A 56 -4.03 -10.23 7.58
C LEU A 56 -5.00 -11.36 7.18
N ALA A 57 -5.29 -11.51 5.88
CA ALA A 57 -6.16 -12.60 5.40
C ALA A 57 -5.56 -14.00 5.67
N LEU A 58 -4.22 -14.12 5.65
CA LEU A 58 -3.54 -15.35 6.06
C LEU A 58 -3.54 -15.57 7.58
N ALA A 59 -3.33 -14.49 8.34
CA ALA A 59 -3.16 -14.58 9.80
C ALA A 59 -4.49 -14.67 10.56
N ASP A 60 -5.58 -14.14 10.00
CA ASP A 60 -6.91 -14.09 10.65
C ASP A 60 -8.03 -14.12 9.58
N PRO A 61 -8.15 -15.25 8.83
CA PRO A 61 -9.09 -15.37 7.72
C PRO A 61 -10.56 -15.17 8.14
N ALA A 62 -10.89 -15.45 9.40
CA ALA A 62 -12.24 -15.25 9.92
C ALA A 62 -12.69 -13.78 9.95
N ARG A 63 -11.72 -12.86 10.03
CA ARG A 63 -11.99 -11.41 10.02
C ARG A 63 -12.11 -10.80 8.63
N VAL A 64 -11.66 -11.48 7.60
CA VAL A 64 -11.63 -10.96 6.24
C VAL A 64 -12.79 -11.53 5.45
N ALA A 65 -13.75 -10.67 5.07
CA ALA A 65 -14.90 -11.04 4.24
C ALA A 65 -14.55 -11.01 2.74
N GLY A 66 -13.62 -10.14 2.36
CA GLY A 66 -13.10 -9.97 1.02
C GLY A 66 -11.83 -9.14 1.07
N LEU A 67 -11.03 -9.23 0.01
CA LEU A 67 -9.72 -8.59 -0.08
C LEU A 67 -9.64 -7.73 -1.34
N VAL A 68 -9.15 -6.49 -1.19
CA VAL A 68 -8.89 -5.60 -2.32
C VAL A 68 -7.43 -5.16 -2.26
N LEU A 69 -6.65 -5.60 -3.24
CA LEU A 69 -5.22 -5.30 -3.36
C LEU A 69 -5.02 -4.24 -4.44
N VAL A 70 -4.47 -3.09 -4.07
CA VAL A 70 -4.19 -2.00 -5.01
C VAL A 70 -2.69 -1.81 -5.08
N ASP A 71 -2.08 -2.13 -6.24
CA ASP A 71 -0.62 -2.04 -6.45
C ASP A 71 0.16 -2.58 -5.23
N ALA A 72 -0.21 -3.79 -4.79
CA ALA A 72 0.17 -4.32 -3.49
C ALA A 72 1.65 -4.75 -3.46
N ALA A 73 2.32 -4.49 -2.33
CA ALA A 73 3.63 -5.05 -2.05
C ALA A 73 3.52 -6.51 -1.54
N GLY A 74 4.66 -7.20 -1.45
CA GLY A 74 4.76 -8.54 -0.90
C GLY A 74 5.81 -9.42 -1.58
N PHE A 75 6.06 -9.22 -2.85
CA PHE A 75 7.15 -9.87 -3.59
C PHE A 75 8.48 -9.12 -3.37
N ASN A 76 9.55 -9.63 -3.99
CA ASN A 76 10.84 -8.93 -4.00
C ASN A 76 10.66 -7.50 -4.52
N PHE A 77 11.22 -6.54 -3.79
CA PHE A 77 11.12 -5.13 -4.17
C PHE A 77 12.12 -4.81 -5.29
N GLU A 78 11.65 -4.89 -6.52
CA GLU A 78 12.40 -4.66 -7.76
C GLU A 78 11.77 -3.54 -8.57
N PRO A 79 11.88 -2.28 -8.13
CA PRO A 79 11.28 -1.15 -8.84
C PRO A 79 12.00 -0.83 -10.14
N GLU A 80 11.23 -0.45 -11.17
CA GLU A 80 11.77 0.13 -12.41
C GLU A 80 12.16 1.60 -12.22
N SER A 81 11.47 2.30 -11.33
CA SER A 81 11.82 3.63 -10.87
C SER A 81 11.62 3.71 -9.35
N LEU A 82 12.60 4.27 -8.67
CA LEU A 82 12.53 4.47 -7.23
C LEU A 82 12.46 5.97 -6.93
N PRO A 83 11.35 6.45 -6.33
CA PRO A 83 11.21 7.85 -5.95
C PRO A 83 12.41 8.37 -5.14
N LEU A 84 12.77 9.63 -5.35
CA LEU A 84 13.99 10.21 -4.79
C LEU A 84 14.05 10.05 -3.26
N GLY A 85 12.94 10.22 -2.55
CA GLY A 85 12.87 10.03 -1.11
C GLY A 85 13.27 8.63 -0.66
N PHE A 86 12.83 7.59 -1.38
CA PHE A 86 13.23 6.21 -1.10
C PHE A 86 14.69 5.93 -1.44
N ARG A 87 15.21 6.51 -2.53
CA ARG A 87 16.62 6.39 -2.90
C ARG A 87 17.53 6.94 -1.81
N ILE A 88 17.23 8.15 -1.31
CA ILE A 88 18.01 8.79 -0.25
C ILE A 88 17.86 8.00 1.07
N ALA A 89 16.66 7.53 1.41
CA ALA A 89 16.42 6.77 2.64
C ALA A 89 17.22 5.44 2.71
N ARG A 90 17.64 4.89 1.55
CA ARG A 90 18.48 3.68 1.47
C ARG A 90 19.97 3.95 1.68
N ILE A 91 20.43 5.20 1.61
CA ILE A 91 21.85 5.56 1.76
C ILE A 91 22.08 6.09 3.18
N PRO A 92 22.77 5.35 4.06
CA PRO A 92 22.90 5.71 5.48
C PRO A 92 23.39 7.13 5.73
N VAL A 93 24.40 7.58 4.99
CA VAL A 93 25.00 8.93 5.14
C VAL A 93 24.04 10.05 4.70
N LEU A 94 23.20 9.80 3.66
CA LEU A 94 22.27 10.80 3.12
C LEU A 94 20.94 10.84 3.88
N ARG A 95 20.54 9.74 4.52
CA ARG A 95 19.26 9.66 5.23
C ARG A 95 19.25 10.43 6.54
N GLU A 96 20.38 10.56 7.24
CA GLU A 96 20.42 11.27 8.51
C GLU A 96 20.04 12.76 8.39
N PRO A 97 20.55 13.55 7.43
CA PRO A 97 20.06 14.91 7.19
C PRO A 97 18.55 14.99 6.87
N MET A 98 17.96 13.98 6.21
CA MET A 98 16.53 13.95 5.89
C MET A 98 15.63 13.93 7.13
N ARG A 99 16.13 13.56 8.30
CA ARG A 99 15.38 13.64 9.57
C ARG A 99 14.98 15.08 9.89
N TRP A 100 15.82 16.02 9.46
CA TRP A 100 15.69 17.44 9.81
C TRP A 100 15.26 18.29 8.62
N VAL A 101 15.74 17.97 7.42
CA VAL A 101 15.50 18.75 6.21
C VAL A 101 14.83 17.89 5.16
N LEU A 102 13.64 18.31 4.70
CA LEU A 102 12.91 17.68 3.60
C LEU A 102 12.47 18.77 2.63
N PRO A 103 13.16 18.96 1.50
CA PRO A 103 12.73 19.92 0.48
C PRO A 103 11.38 19.50 -0.12
N ARG A 104 10.44 20.44 -0.26
CA ARG A 104 9.14 20.20 -0.93
C ARG A 104 9.30 19.62 -2.32
N ARG A 105 10.35 20.08 -3.06
CA ARG A 105 10.67 19.56 -4.40
C ARG A 105 10.93 18.05 -4.41
N ALA A 106 11.57 17.50 -3.38
CA ALA A 106 11.82 16.07 -3.29
C ALA A 106 10.51 15.25 -3.14
N ILE A 107 9.50 15.83 -2.50
CA ILE A 107 8.16 15.23 -2.44
C ILE A 107 7.45 15.36 -3.79
N GLU A 108 7.51 16.52 -4.42
CA GLU A 108 6.95 16.74 -5.76
C GLU A 108 7.50 15.72 -6.78
N ASP A 109 8.82 15.59 -6.85
CA ASP A 109 9.48 14.63 -7.73
C ASP A 109 9.04 13.18 -7.40
N SER A 110 8.89 12.84 -6.11
CA SER A 110 8.43 11.52 -5.69
C SER A 110 6.97 11.26 -6.04
N VAL A 111 6.10 12.26 -5.97
CA VAL A 111 4.69 12.15 -6.39
C VAL A 111 4.61 12.01 -7.91
N LEU A 112 5.38 12.80 -8.66
CA LEU A 112 5.47 12.68 -10.12
C LEU A 112 5.97 11.30 -10.59
N ASP A 113 6.81 10.63 -9.80
CA ASP A 113 7.33 9.30 -10.13
C ASP A 113 6.31 8.17 -9.94
N VAL A 114 5.37 8.32 -9.00
CA VAL A 114 4.36 7.30 -8.71
C VAL A 114 3.07 7.47 -9.50
N TYR A 115 2.84 8.64 -10.13
CA TYR A 115 1.71 8.88 -11.02
C TYR A 115 2.02 8.44 -12.47
N GLY A 116 1.11 7.71 -13.08
CA GLY A 116 1.19 7.33 -14.49
C GLY A 116 0.93 8.50 -15.41
N ASP A 117 -0.01 9.36 -15.06
CA ASP A 117 -0.31 10.63 -15.72
C ASP A 117 0.12 11.81 -14.84
N LYS A 118 1.31 12.34 -15.12
CA LYS A 118 1.89 13.46 -14.36
C LYS A 118 1.05 14.74 -14.41
N SER A 119 0.19 14.91 -15.41
CA SER A 119 -0.67 16.09 -15.52
C SER A 119 -1.74 16.15 -14.41
N ARG A 120 -2.03 15.03 -13.76
CA ARG A 120 -2.95 14.92 -12.63
C ARG A 120 -2.33 15.35 -11.30
N VAL A 121 -1.01 15.56 -11.25
CA VAL A 121 -0.32 16.02 -10.04
C VAL A 121 -0.50 17.52 -9.87
N THR A 122 -1.28 17.90 -8.86
CA THR A 122 -1.55 19.29 -8.53
C THR A 122 -0.68 19.78 -7.38
N ALA A 123 -0.50 21.09 -7.24
CA ALA A 123 0.21 21.69 -6.11
C ALA A 123 -0.42 21.29 -4.76
N ALA A 124 -1.76 21.28 -4.67
CA ALA A 124 -2.49 20.88 -3.47
C ALA A 124 -2.25 19.41 -3.10
N LEU A 125 -2.13 18.52 -4.10
CA LEU A 125 -1.76 17.13 -3.88
C LEU A 125 -0.35 17.04 -3.29
N VAL A 126 0.62 17.72 -3.88
CA VAL A 126 2.01 17.76 -3.39
C VAL A 126 2.07 18.30 -1.96
N ASP A 127 1.33 19.38 -1.67
CA ASP A 127 1.27 19.97 -0.33
C ASP A 127 0.72 18.97 0.70
N ARG A 128 -0.33 18.23 0.36
CA ARG A 128 -0.87 17.15 1.22
C ARG A 128 0.19 16.09 1.55
N TYR A 129 0.92 15.61 0.56
CA TYR A 129 1.99 14.62 0.78
C TYR A 129 3.15 15.21 1.60
N TYR A 130 3.50 16.47 1.33
CA TYR A 130 4.55 17.17 2.05
C TYR A 130 4.22 17.36 3.53
N GLU A 131 3.01 17.85 3.84
CA GLU A 131 2.53 18.01 5.22
C GLU A 131 2.53 16.69 5.99
N LEU A 132 2.10 15.60 5.34
CA LEU A 132 2.13 14.27 5.94
C LEU A 132 3.57 13.79 6.20
N ALA A 133 4.50 14.06 5.29
CA ALA A 133 5.91 13.72 5.46
C ALA A 133 6.59 14.55 6.56
N LEU A 134 6.12 15.79 6.79
CA LEU A 134 6.64 16.67 7.85
C LEU A 134 6.17 16.31 9.25
N ARG A 135 5.13 15.50 9.42
CA ARG A 135 4.68 15.09 10.75
C ARG A 135 5.81 14.47 11.54
N GLU A 136 5.87 14.82 12.81
CA GLU A 136 6.89 14.31 13.74
C GLU A 136 6.96 12.79 13.69
N GLY A 137 8.16 12.26 13.58
CA GLY A 137 8.44 10.83 13.56
C GLY A 137 8.24 10.14 12.22
N ASN A 138 7.43 10.67 11.28
CA ASN A 138 7.13 9.98 10.03
C ASN A 138 8.37 9.67 9.18
N ARG A 139 9.33 10.59 9.12
CA ARG A 139 10.58 10.36 8.38
C ARG A 139 11.44 9.27 9.02
N VAL A 140 11.52 9.25 10.34
CA VAL A 140 12.24 8.21 11.08
C VAL A 140 11.54 6.86 10.90
N ALA A 141 10.20 6.82 11.01
CA ALA A 141 9.41 5.62 10.78
C ALA A 141 9.63 5.03 9.37
N LEU A 142 9.66 5.90 8.33
CA LEU A 142 9.97 5.47 6.97
C LEU A 142 11.36 4.83 6.86
N MET A 143 12.37 5.48 7.43
CA MET A 143 13.75 4.95 7.41
C MET A 143 13.82 3.59 8.10
N ARG A 144 13.20 3.46 9.28
CA ARG A 144 13.16 2.18 10.01
C ARG A 144 12.39 1.10 9.25
N ARG A 145 11.27 1.46 8.60
CA ARG A 145 10.57 0.53 7.72
C ARG A 145 11.44 0.06 6.56
N MET A 146 12.19 0.98 5.93
CA MET A 146 13.11 0.62 4.84
C MET A 146 14.20 -0.35 5.28
N ASP A 147 14.71 -0.24 6.51
CA ASP A 147 15.68 -1.17 7.09
C ASP A 147 15.06 -2.56 7.39
N GLN A 148 13.73 -2.65 7.52
CA GLN A 148 12.99 -3.87 7.88
C GLN A 148 12.18 -4.44 6.71
N LEU A 149 12.41 -3.94 5.48
CA LEU A 149 11.77 -4.50 4.28
C LEU A 149 12.22 -5.95 4.06
N ALA A 150 11.25 -6.83 3.94
CA ALA A 150 11.43 -8.22 3.55
C ALA A 150 10.28 -8.64 2.64
N PRO A 151 10.47 -9.61 1.75
CA PRO A 151 9.36 -10.22 1.03
C PRO A 151 8.38 -10.87 2.01
N GLY A 152 7.08 -10.75 1.72
CA GLY A 152 6.05 -11.48 2.46
C GLY A 152 6.07 -12.98 2.11
N PRO A 153 5.32 -13.81 2.85
CA PRO A 153 5.22 -15.27 2.61
C PRO A 153 4.34 -15.56 1.38
N VAL A 154 4.81 -15.16 0.19
CA VAL A 154 4.04 -15.24 -1.08
C VAL A 154 3.74 -16.68 -1.49
N GLU A 155 4.51 -17.66 -1.05
CA GLU A 155 4.26 -19.09 -1.23
C GLU A 155 2.95 -19.56 -0.57
N ARG A 156 2.42 -18.76 0.36
CA ARG A 156 1.17 -19.02 1.07
C ARG A 156 -0.07 -18.35 0.43
N LEU A 157 0.08 -17.61 -0.65
CA LEU A 157 -1.06 -16.92 -1.32
C LEU A 157 -2.21 -17.89 -1.66
N GLY A 158 -1.89 -19.15 -1.97
CA GLY A 158 -2.89 -20.21 -2.22
C GLY A 158 -3.79 -20.57 -1.04
N GLU A 159 -3.44 -20.12 0.20
CA GLU A 159 -4.27 -20.31 1.38
C GLU A 159 -5.41 -19.27 1.49
N ILE A 160 -5.32 -18.16 0.76
CA ILE A 160 -6.34 -17.12 0.73
C ILE A 160 -7.57 -17.65 -0.03
N LYS A 161 -8.70 -17.78 0.66
CA LYS A 161 -9.94 -18.35 0.12
C LYS A 161 -11.09 -17.34 0.02
N VAL A 162 -10.84 -16.11 0.47
CA VAL A 162 -11.85 -15.04 0.39
C VAL A 162 -11.89 -14.43 -1.01
N PRO A 163 -13.04 -13.93 -1.48
CA PRO A 163 -13.13 -13.18 -2.73
C PRO A 163 -12.07 -12.08 -2.76
N THR A 164 -11.27 -12.05 -3.82
CA THR A 164 -10.15 -11.11 -3.92
C THR A 164 -10.21 -10.33 -5.23
N LEU A 165 -10.18 -9.00 -5.13
CA LEU A 165 -10.02 -8.07 -6.23
C LEU A 165 -8.61 -7.50 -6.21
N ILE A 166 -7.92 -7.54 -7.34
CA ILE A 166 -6.59 -7.00 -7.55
C ILE A 166 -6.72 -5.86 -8.54
N LEU A 167 -6.32 -4.66 -8.14
CA LEU A 167 -6.34 -3.43 -8.94
C LEU A 167 -4.90 -2.98 -9.16
N TRP A 168 -4.55 -2.65 -10.41
CA TRP A 168 -3.17 -2.27 -10.72
C TRP A 168 -3.08 -1.20 -11.78
N GLY A 169 -2.19 -0.23 -11.59
CA GLY A 169 -1.85 0.74 -12.63
C GLY A 169 -0.91 0.13 -13.66
N GLU A 170 -1.23 0.28 -14.97
CA GLU A 170 -0.40 -0.24 -16.06
C GLU A 170 1.02 0.38 -16.04
N ARG A 171 1.11 1.65 -15.62
CA ARG A 171 2.37 2.42 -15.56
C ARG A 171 2.99 2.47 -14.18
N ASP A 172 2.59 1.56 -13.28
CA ASP A 172 3.27 1.46 -12.00
C ASP A 172 4.72 1.00 -12.18
N ARG A 173 5.66 1.93 -11.95
CA ARG A 173 7.10 1.70 -12.04
C ARG A 173 7.74 1.43 -10.69
N LEU A 174 6.98 1.66 -9.59
CA LEU A 174 7.43 1.36 -8.23
C LEU A 174 7.21 -0.12 -7.91
N ILE A 175 6.02 -0.63 -8.20
CA ILE A 175 5.67 -2.05 -8.09
C ILE A 175 5.08 -2.48 -9.45
N PRO A 176 5.91 -2.96 -10.40
CA PRO A 176 5.46 -3.23 -11.76
C PRO A 176 4.27 -4.19 -11.87
N PRO A 177 3.39 -4.03 -12.89
CA PRO A 177 2.15 -4.83 -13.05
C PRO A 177 2.36 -6.34 -13.17
N ARG A 178 3.59 -6.80 -13.43
CA ARG A 178 3.93 -8.23 -13.38
C ARG A 178 3.57 -8.86 -12.04
N TRP A 179 3.73 -8.12 -10.93
CA TRP A 179 3.40 -8.60 -9.60
C TRP A 179 1.88 -8.74 -9.37
N GLY A 180 1.08 -7.89 -10.00
CA GLY A 180 -0.39 -8.07 -10.02
C GLY A 180 -0.80 -9.39 -10.63
N ARG A 181 -0.14 -9.80 -11.73
CA ARG A 181 -0.35 -11.11 -12.36
C ARG A 181 0.14 -12.28 -11.49
N GLU A 182 1.22 -12.09 -10.75
CA GLU A 182 1.68 -13.13 -9.80
C GLU A 182 0.72 -13.27 -8.62
N PHE A 183 0.13 -12.17 -8.12
CA PHE A 183 -0.96 -12.26 -7.14
C PHE A 183 -2.17 -13.01 -7.69
N GLU A 184 -2.59 -12.71 -8.92
CA GLU A 184 -3.73 -13.37 -9.57
C GLU A 184 -3.49 -14.88 -9.74
N LYS A 185 -2.30 -15.28 -10.13
CA LYS A 185 -1.91 -16.70 -10.19
C LYS A 185 -1.86 -17.37 -8.82
N GLY A 186 -1.38 -16.65 -7.81
CA GLY A 186 -1.18 -17.17 -6.46
C GLY A 186 -2.46 -17.29 -5.65
N ILE A 187 -3.45 -16.40 -5.86
CA ILE A 187 -4.70 -16.37 -5.09
C ILE A 187 -5.85 -16.97 -5.91
N PRO A 188 -6.32 -18.18 -5.57
CA PRO A 188 -7.36 -18.85 -6.34
C PRO A 188 -8.66 -18.05 -6.40
N GLY A 189 -9.22 -17.88 -7.61
CA GLY A 189 -10.48 -17.17 -7.82
C GLY A 189 -10.40 -15.64 -7.67
N SER A 190 -9.18 -15.08 -7.58
CA SER A 190 -9.00 -13.64 -7.63
C SER A 190 -9.28 -13.07 -9.03
N ARG A 191 -9.61 -11.79 -9.10
CA ARG A 191 -9.82 -11.03 -10.34
C ARG A 191 -8.86 -9.87 -10.41
N LEU A 192 -8.05 -9.82 -11.46
CA LEU A 192 -7.14 -8.68 -11.74
C LEU A 192 -7.81 -7.69 -12.69
N VAL A 193 -7.73 -6.40 -12.37
CA VAL A 193 -8.07 -5.28 -13.24
C VAL A 193 -6.84 -4.38 -13.36
N VAL A 194 -6.34 -4.23 -14.59
CA VAL A 194 -5.22 -3.33 -14.88
C VAL A 194 -5.77 -2.06 -15.52
N PHE A 195 -5.44 -0.90 -14.97
CA PHE A 195 -5.91 0.40 -15.44
C PHE A 195 -4.90 1.01 -16.42
N PRO A 196 -5.27 1.18 -17.71
CA PRO A 196 -4.40 1.78 -18.71
C PRO A 196 -3.98 3.20 -18.31
N GLY A 197 -2.69 3.49 -18.44
CA GLY A 197 -2.15 4.81 -18.22
C GLY A 197 -1.99 5.26 -16.78
N LEU A 198 -2.56 4.55 -15.79
CA LEU A 198 -2.45 4.88 -14.37
C LEU A 198 -1.17 4.30 -13.76
N GLY A 199 -0.66 4.95 -12.70
CA GLY A 199 0.54 4.56 -11.95
C GLY A 199 0.23 3.82 -10.66
N HIS A 200 1.09 4.02 -9.67
CA HIS A 200 1.08 3.31 -8.37
C HIS A 200 -0.11 3.65 -7.45
N VAL A 201 -0.86 4.68 -7.76
CA VAL A 201 -1.98 5.15 -6.93
C VAL A 201 -3.25 5.34 -7.77
N PRO A 202 -3.72 4.29 -8.49
CA PRO A 202 -4.85 4.40 -9.41
C PRO A 202 -6.12 4.92 -8.73
N GLN A 203 -6.32 4.64 -7.44
CA GLN A 203 -7.43 5.15 -6.64
C GLN A 203 -7.38 6.67 -6.41
N GLU A 204 -6.22 7.30 -6.57
CA GLU A 204 -6.05 8.76 -6.52
C GLU A 204 -6.07 9.39 -7.91
N GLU A 205 -5.48 8.68 -8.90
CA GLU A 205 -5.41 9.16 -10.28
C GLU A 205 -6.77 9.11 -10.99
N ASP A 206 -7.51 8.01 -10.83
CA ASP A 206 -8.85 7.83 -11.38
C ASP A 206 -9.80 7.14 -10.40
N PRO A 207 -10.34 7.90 -9.43
CA PRO A 207 -11.26 7.36 -8.43
C PRO A 207 -12.53 6.75 -9.07
N ALA A 208 -12.97 7.28 -10.21
CA ALA A 208 -14.18 6.81 -10.88
C ALA A 208 -13.99 5.40 -11.44
N ALA A 209 -12.88 5.16 -12.15
CA ALA A 209 -12.56 3.85 -12.70
C ALA A 209 -12.33 2.80 -11.62
N THR A 210 -11.58 3.16 -10.56
CA THR A 210 -11.32 2.23 -9.45
C THR A 210 -12.60 1.91 -8.66
N LEU A 211 -13.48 2.90 -8.45
CA LEU A 211 -14.77 2.69 -7.80
C LEU A 211 -15.71 1.83 -8.65
N ALA A 212 -15.70 1.99 -9.98
CA ALA A 212 -16.48 1.14 -10.87
C ALA A 212 -16.06 -0.33 -10.77
N ALA A 213 -14.75 -0.61 -10.84
CA ALA A 213 -14.22 -1.97 -10.68
C ALA A 213 -14.58 -2.58 -9.32
N LEU A 214 -14.53 -1.78 -8.26
CA LEU A 214 -14.92 -2.22 -6.92
C LEU A 214 -16.42 -2.54 -6.85
N ARG A 215 -17.29 -1.69 -7.41
CA ARG A 215 -18.75 -1.91 -7.43
C ARG A 215 -19.15 -3.16 -8.21
N ASP A 216 -18.48 -3.42 -9.31
CA ASP A 216 -18.71 -4.64 -10.11
C ASP A 216 -18.32 -5.91 -9.37
N TRP A 217 -17.32 -5.83 -8.50
CA TRP A 217 -16.83 -6.98 -7.74
C TRP A 217 -17.59 -7.22 -6.43
N LEU A 218 -18.08 -6.17 -5.76
CA LEU A 218 -18.75 -6.26 -4.44
C LEU A 218 -19.85 -7.32 -4.34
N PRO A 219 -20.70 -7.55 -5.37
CA PRO A 219 -21.73 -8.59 -5.32
C PRO A 219 -21.18 -10.02 -5.13
N ASN A 220 -19.90 -10.25 -5.45
CA ASN A 220 -19.26 -11.56 -5.28
C ASN A 220 -18.83 -11.84 -3.84
N VAL A 221 -18.88 -10.82 -2.96
CA VAL A 221 -18.57 -10.98 -1.54
C VAL A 221 -19.84 -11.41 -0.82
N ALA A 222 -19.92 -12.69 -0.45
CA ALA A 222 -21.07 -13.23 0.28
C ALA A 222 -21.27 -12.46 1.60
N HIS A 223 -22.50 -12.12 1.89
CA HIS A 223 -22.94 -11.45 3.11
C HIS A 223 -22.85 -12.34 4.34
#